data_99660e85358bbf32b931e39b79fd5e58
#
_entry.id   99660e85358bbf32b931e39b79fd5e58
#
_cell.length_a   1.000
_cell.length_b   1.000
_cell.length_c   1.000
_cell.angle_alpha   90.00
_cell.angle_beta   90.00
_cell.angle_gamma   90.00
#
_symmetry.space_group_name_H-M   'P 1'
#
loop_
_entity.id
_entity.type
_entity.pdbx_description
1 polymer ?
#
loop_
_entity_poly.entity_id
_entity_poly.type
_entity_poly.pdbx_seq_one_letter_code
_entity_poly.pdbx_strand_id
1 'polypeptide(L)'
;VYKMLENRGFDMTKVNRNPPTAHLDHLIKLFRDRKNTLDIMIENDDQDKPNFGKKVYVHFIHNLRNAKSNKEFEELYDVVTKAHNMMEKDHIIIVVFDDLTEKHRSLEVEFPNLTLFTYKNLMFNIVDHEFVPHHESLTAAEKIKLLSDFMIKDYNKLPLISKFDPVCRYYNFKIGDVLRITRPSDANKTYVSYRYVQLLD
;
A
#
# COMPACT_ATOMS: atom_id res chain seq x y z
N VAL A 1 -3.57 9.34 2.17
CA VAL A 1 -4.15 8.33 1.25
C VAL A 1 -4.04 8.78 -0.20
N TYR A 2 -4.59 9.94 -0.60
CA TYR A 2 -4.61 10.40 -1.99
C TYR A 2 -3.21 10.36 -2.65
N LYS A 3 -2.21 10.98 -2.02
CA LYS A 3 -0.83 11.01 -2.53
C LYS A 3 -0.22 9.62 -2.65
N MET A 4 -0.55 8.72 -1.73
CA MET A 4 -0.11 7.32 -1.78
C MET A 4 -0.70 6.60 -3.01
N LEU A 5 -1.98 6.80 -3.30
CA LEU A 5 -2.64 6.20 -4.45
C LEU A 5 -2.12 6.79 -5.77
N GLU A 6 -1.89 8.09 -5.82
CA GLU A 6 -1.25 8.77 -6.94
C GLU A 6 0.16 8.21 -7.21
N ASN A 7 0.99 8.06 -6.17
CA ASN A 7 2.32 7.46 -6.28
C ASN A 7 2.29 5.98 -6.69
N ARG A 8 1.17 5.28 -6.47
CA ARG A 8 0.93 3.93 -6.99
C ARG A 8 0.43 3.92 -8.43
N GLY A 9 0.27 5.08 -9.07
CA GLY A 9 -0.15 5.23 -10.46
C GLY A 9 -1.65 5.23 -10.69
N PHE A 10 -2.47 5.47 -9.65
CA PHE A 10 -3.92 5.65 -9.81
C PHE A 10 -4.26 7.09 -10.20
N ASP A 11 -5.30 7.23 -11.04
CA ASP A 11 -5.79 8.53 -11.48
C ASP A 11 -6.72 9.14 -10.44
N MET A 12 -6.19 10.13 -9.70
CA MET A 12 -6.93 10.80 -8.64
C MET A 12 -7.88 11.89 -9.12
N THR A 13 -7.90 12.19 -10.43
CA THR A 13 -8.80 13.22 -10.99
C THR A 13 -10.27 12.76 -11.02
N LYS A 14 -10.48 11.46 -11.09
CA LYS A 14 -11.80 10.81 -11.13
C LYS A 14 -12.44 10.63 -9.74
N VAL A 15 -11.69 10.88 -8.68
CA VAL A 15 -12.20 10.75 -7.31
C VAL A 15 -12.97 12.02 -6.96
N ASN A 16 -14.22 11.86 -6.56
CA ASN A 16 -14.95 12.94 -5.90
C ASN A 16 -14.20 13.30 -4.61
N ARG A 17 -13.30 14.28 -4.71
CA ARG A 17 -12.62 14.83 -3.54
C ARG A 17 -13.72 15.48 -2.69
N ASN A 18 -14.03 14.90 -1.56
CA ASN A 18 -14.63 15.69 -0.50
C ASN A 18 -13.76 16.94 -0.37
N PRO A 19 -14.37 18.15 -0.38
CA PRO A 19 -13.61 19.38 -0.57
C PRO A 19 -12.43 19.41 0.41
N PRO A 20 -11.22 19.75 -0.04
CA PRO A 20 -10.04 19.83 0.81
C PRO A 20 -10.17 20.85 1.95
N THR A 21 -11.24 21.64 1.92
CA THR A 21 -11.64 22.65 2.90
C THR A 21 -12.72 22.17 3.87
N ALA A 22 -13.12 20.91 3.85
CA ALA A 22 -14.02 20.41 4.88
C ALA A 22 -13.32 20.60 6.23
N HIS A 23 -13.83 21.53 7.03
CA HIS A 23 -13.35 21.78 8.38
C HIS A 23 -13.22 20.43 9.12
N LEU A 24 -12.15 20.28 9.90
CA LEU A 24 -11.87 19.07 10.70
C LEU A 24 -13.13 18.61 11.46
N ASP A 25 -13.94 19.57 11.94
CA ASP A 25 -15.21 19.31 12.62
C ASP A 25 -16.26 18.61 11.72
N HIS A 26 -16.29 18.94 10.43
CA HIS A 26 -17.19 18.27 9.48
C HIS A 26 -16.75 16.82 9.22
N LEU A 27 -15.44 16.60 9.08
CA LEU A 27 -14.87 15.25 8.94
C LEU A 27 -15.13 14.42 10.21
N ILE A 28 -14.92 15.00 11.39
CA ILE A 28 -15.22 14.35 12.68
C ILE A 28 -16.71 13.98 12.77
N LYS A 29 -17.61 14.86 12.31
CA LYS A 29 -19.06 14.61 12.31
C LYS A 29 -19.44 13.48 11.36
N LEU A 30 -18.86 13.45 10.15
CA LEU A 30 -19.05 12.38 9.18
C LEU A 30 -18.57 11.03 9.75
N PHE A 31 -17.44 11.01 10.45
CA PHE A 31 -16.95 9.81 11.15
C PHE A 31 -17.90 9.36 12.27
N ARG A 32 -18.45 10.29 13.06
CA ARG A 32 -19.39 9.97 14.15
C ARG A 32 -20.70 9.38 13.64
N ASP A 33 -21.21 9.89 12.53
CA ASP A 33 -22.52 9.50 11.98
C ASP A 33 -22.47 8.14 11.26
N ARG A 34 -21.31 7.41 11.32
CA ARG A 34 -21.09 6.09 10.70
C ARG A 34 -21.50 6.00 9.23
N LYS A 35 -21.55 7.13 8.54
CA LYS A 35 -21.79 7.14 7.10
C LYS A 35 -20.45 6.87 6.42
N ASN A 36 -20.39 5.83 5.60
CA ASN A 36 -19.22 5.43 4.79
C ASN A 36 -18.87 6.46 3.70
N THR A 37 -19.01 7.74 3.99
CA THR A 37 -18.83 8.86 3.05
C THR A 37 -17.37 9.19 2.78
N LEU A 38 -16.45 8.58 3.51
CA LEU A 38 -15.00 8.74 3.31
C LEU A 38 -14.38 7.60 2.49
N ASP A 39 -15.16 6.57 2.20
CA ASP A 39 -14.67 5.47 1.39
C ASP A 39 -14.30 5.95 -0.01
N ILE A 40 -13.19 5.45 -0.50
CA ILE A 40 -12.63 5.83 -1.80
C ILE A 40 -12.61 4.59 -2.67
N MET A 41 -13.23 4.66 -3.83
CA MET A 41 -13.11 3.63 -4.85
C MET A 41 -12.55 4.25 -6.12
N ILE A 42 -11.51 3.62 -6.67
CA ILE A 42 -10.85 4.06 -7.88
C ILE A 42 -10.66 2.85 -8.77
N GLU A 43 -11.03 3.00 -10.03
CA GLU A 43 -10.69 2.08 -11.11
C GLU A 43 -9.75 2.79 -12.09
N ASN A 44 -8.67 2.15 -12.47
CA ASN A 44 -7.74 2.72 -13.43
C ASN A 44 -8.08 2.23 -14.83
N ASP A 45 -8.77 3.06 -15.61
CA ASP A 45 -9.20 2.78 -16.99
C ASP A 45 -8.14 3.20 -18.03
N ASP A 46 -7.04 3.78 -17.61
CA ASP A 46 -6.00 4.28 -18.49
C ASP A 46 -5.07 3.13 -18.90
N GLN A 47 -5.10 2.78 -20.20
CA GLN A 47 -4.34 1.66 -20.76
C GLN A 47 -2.82 1.88 -20.69
N ASP A 48 -2.38 3.14 -20.66
CA ASP A 48 -0.96 3.50 -20.63
C ASP A 48 -0.37 3.41 -19.21
N LYS A 49 -1.20 3.22 -18.18
CA LYS A 49 -0.75 3.14 -16.80
C LYS A 49 -0.48 1.70 -16.34
N PRO A 50 0.52 1.50 -15.47
CA PRO A 50 0.92 0.15 -15.02
C PRO A 50 -0.16 -0.63 -14.24
N ASN A 51 -1.19 0.07 -13.76
CA ASN A 51 -2.30 -0.50 -13.01
C ASN A 51 -3.61 -0.52 -13.79
N PHE A 52 -3.55 -0.53 -15.12
CA PHE A 52 -4.74 -0.60 -15.97
C PHE A 52 -5.69 -1.75 -15.57
N GLY A 53 -6.96 -1.44 -15.46
CA GLY A 53 -8.03 -2.37 -15.10
C GLY A 53 -7.95 -2.91 -13.66
N LYS A 54 -7.16 -2.27 -12.77
CA LYS A 54 -7.15 -2.59 -11.34
C LYS A 54 -8.01 -1.61 -10.57
N LYS A 55 -8.72 -2.13 -9.57
CA LYS A 55 -9.52 -1.34 -8.64
C LYS A 55 -8.81 -1.23 -7.30
N VAL A 56 -8.98 -0.09 -6.65
CA VAL A 56 -8.59 0.09 -5.25
C VAL A 56 -9.79 0.60 -4.48
N TYR A 57 -10.10 -0.09 -3.40
CA TYR A 57 -11.11 0.33 -2.45
C TYR A 57 -10.46 0.65 -1.12
N VAL A 58 -10.72 1.86 -0.60
CA VAL A 58 -10.22 2.30 0.71
C VAL A 58 -11.40 2.49 1.65
N HIS A 59 -11.40 1.72 2.71
CA HIS A 59 -12.43 1.76 3.75
C HIS A 59 -11.88 2.32 5.06
N PHE A 60 -12.62 3.22 5.70
CA PHE A 60 -12.22 3.84 6.96
C PHE A 60 -13.06 3.33 8.11
N ILE A 61 -12.42 2.69 9.11
CA ILE A 61 -13.06 2.16 10.31
C ILE A 61 -12.71 3.03 11.51
N HIS A 62 -13.70 3.63 12.15
CA HIS A 62 -13.49 4.52 13.29
C HIS A 62 -13.22 3.76 14.60
N ASN A 63 -13.77 2.57 14.78
CA ASN A 63 -13.70 1.87 16.06
C ASN A 63 -13.56 0.36 15.86
N LEU A 64 -12.37 -0.16 16.17
CA LEU A 64 -12.09 -1.59 16.20
C LEU A 64 -12.54 -2.28 17.48
N ARG A 65 -13.12 -1.55 18.46
CA ARG A 65 -13.50 -2.16 19.75
C ARG A 65 -14.44 -3.33 19.60
N ASN A 66 -15.16 -3.40 18.49
CA ASN A 66 -16.02 -4.54 18.15
C ASN A 66 -15.32 -5.58 17.28
N ALA A 67 -14.24 -5.19 16.55
CA ALA A 67 -13.43 -6.08 15.71
C ALA A 67 -12.33 -6.76 16.53
N LYS A 68 -12.67 -7.37 17.66
CA LYS A 68 -11.71 -8.11 18.50
C LYS A 68 -11.31 -9.47 17.91
N SER A 69 -11.97 -9.91 16.86
CA SER A 69 -11.72 -11.18 16.20
C SER A 69 -11.40 -10.98 14.72
N ASN A 70 -10.52 -11.81 14.19
CA ASN A 70 -10.23 -11.87 12.76
C ASN A 70 -11.52 -12.07 11.93
N LYS A 71 -12.52 -12.76 12.50
CA LYS A 71 -13.79 -13.06 11.87
C LYS A 71 -14.55 -11.82 11.39
N GLU A 72 -14.53 -10.73 12.16
CA GLU A 72 -15.20 -9.48 11.75
C GLU A 72 -14.48 -8.81 10.57
N PHE A 73 -13.15 -8.92 10.49
CA PHE A 73 -12.40 -8.47 9.32
C PHE A 73 -12.65 -9.35 8.09
N GLU A 74 -12.73 -10.65 8.26
CA GLU A 74 -13.07 -11.60 7.20
C GLU A 74 -14.47 -11.30 6.65
N GLU A 75 -15.45 -11.11 7.53
CA GLU A 75 -16.81 -10.73 7.15
C GLU A 75 -16.84 -9.39 6.40
N LEU A 76 -16.09 -8.40 6.88
CA LEU A 76 -15.98 -7.10 6.21
C LEU A 76 -15.32 -7.24 4.82
N TYR A 77 -14.22 -8.00 4.75
CA TYR A 77 -13.52 -8.28 3.49
C TYR A 77 -14.47 -8.94 2.48
N ASP A 78 -15.23 -9.93 2.90
CA ASP A 78 -16.22 -10.62 2.07
C ASP A 78 -17.33 -9.69 1.60
N VAL A 79 -17.85 -8.84 2.49
CA VAL A 79 -18.88 -7.86 2.15
C VAL A 79 -18.35 -6.86 1.12
N VAL A 80 -17.17 -6.32 1.33
CA VAL A 80 -16.53 -5.36 0.40
C VAL A 80 -16.26 -6.01 -0.95
N THR A 81 -15.71 -7.21 -0.94
CA THR A 81 -15.39 -7.95 -2.17
C THR A 81 -16.63 -8.22 -3.00
N LYS A 82 -17.72 -8.64 -2.37
CA LYS A 82 -19.01 -8.90 -3.04
C LYS A 82 -19.70 -7.61 -3.50
N ALA A 83 -19.74 -6.59 -2.65
CA ALA A 83 -20.42 -5.32 -2.96
C ALA A 83 -19.80 -4.57 -4.14
N HIS A 84 -18.49 -4.65 -4.30
CA HIS A 84 -17.73 -3.93 -5.32
C HIS A 84 -17.20 -4.82 -6.45
N ASN A 85 -17.58 -6.10 -6.51
CA ASN A 85 -17.06 -7.07 -7.48
C ASN A 85 -15.53 -7.02 -7.58
N MET A 86 -14.85 -7.05 -6.43
CA MET A 86 -13.40 -7.02 -6.37
C MET A 86 -12.82 -8.37 -6.79
N MET A 87 -11.76 -8.34 -7.58
CA MET A 87 -11.02 -9.51 -8.05
C MET A 87 -9.69 -9.63 -7.30
N GLU A 88 -9.00 -10.76 -7.45
CA GLU A 88 -7.66 -10.98 -6.83
C GLU A 88 -6.61 -9.93 -7.26
N LYS A 89 -6.77 -9.35 -8.46
CA LYS A 89 -5.89 -8.28 -8.95
C LYS A 89 -6.13 -6.93 -8.29
N ASP A 90 -7.30 -6.75 -7.67
CA ASP A 90 -7.73 -5.51 -7.06
C ASP A 90 -7.16 -5.39 -5.65
N HIS A 91 -7.16 -4.19 -5.09
CA HIS A 91 -6.55 -3.93 -3.79
C HIS A 91 -7.55 -3.32 -2.82
N ILE A 92 -7.64 -3.90 -1.63
CA ILE A 92 -8.46 -3.40 -0.53
C ILE A 92 -7.55 -2.80 0.54
N ILE A 93 -7.80 -1.57 0.90
CA ILE A 93 -7.09 -0.86 1.97
C ILE A 93 -8.07 -0.55 3.08
N ILE A 94 -7.81 -1.03 4.27
CA ILE A 94 -8.60 -0.70 5.45
C ILE A 94 -7.78 0.22 6.34
N VAL A 95 -8.32 1.39 6.63
CA VAL A 95 -7.71 2.38 7.52
C VAL A 95 -8.43 2.35 8.85
N VAL A 96 -7.68 2.05 9.91
CA VAL A 96 -8.20 1.93 11.27
C VAL A 96 -7.65 3.03 12.17
N PHE A 97 -8.44 3.47 13.14
CA PHE A 97 -8.01 4.48 14.11
C PHE A 97 -7.24 3.89 15.30
N ASP A 98 -7.55 2.65 15.65
CA ASP A 98 -6.88 1.95 16.74
C ASP A 98 -5.56 1.32 16.29
N ASP A 99 -4.70 0.96 17.24
CA ASP A 99 -3.44 0.30 16.94
C ASP A 99 -3.68 -1.15 16.48
N LEU A 100 -2.95 -1.55 15.45
CA LEU A 100 -3.01 -2.92 14.90
C LEU A 100 -2.19 -3.88 15.76
N THR A 101 -2.76 -5.03 16.06
CA THR A 101 -2.07 -6.14 16.73
C THR A 101 -1.42 -7.08 15.71
N GLU A 102 -0.54 -7.97 16.16
CA GLU A 102 0.08 -9.00 15.31
C GLU A 102 -0.97 -9.91 14.65
N LYS A 103 -2.07 -10.21 15.36
CA LYS A 103 -3.19 -10.97 14.79
C LYS A 103 -3.83 -10.28 13.57
N HIS A 104 -3.91 -8.95 13.59
CA HIS A 104 -4.41 -8.22 12.44
C HIS A 104 -3.43 -8.24 11.26
N ARG A 105 -2.12 -8.32 11.53
CA ARG A 105 -1.10 -8.48 10.47
C ARG A 105 -1.15 -9.84 9.79
N SER A 106 -1.55 -10.90 10.50
CA SER A 106 -1.72 -12.22 9.89
C SER A 106 -2.79 -12.23 8.78
N LEU A 107 -3.79 -11.35 8.87
CA LEU A 107 -4.79 -11.17 7.81
C LEU A 107 -4.18 -10.67 6.49
N GLU A 108 -3.15 -9.83 6.54
CA GLU A 108 -2.47 -9.37 5.32
C GLU A 108 -1.65 -10.49 4.64
N VAL A 109 -1.35 -11.56 5.37
CA VAL A 109 -0.71 -12.77 4.82
C VAL A 109 -1.76 -13.69 4.19
N GLU A 110 -2.91 -13.83 4.87
CA GLU A 110 -4.02 -14.65 4.42
C GLU A 110 -4.73 -14.06 3.20
N PHE A 111 -4.89 -12.73 3.18
CA PHE A 111 -5.50 -11.97 2.08
C PHE A 111 -4.46 -11.07 1.38
N PRO A 112 -3.74 -11.57 0.35
CA PRO A 112 -2.62 -10.83 -0.28
C PRO A 112 -3.00 -9.51 -0.94
N ASN A 113 -4.28 -9.30 -1.24
CA ASN A 113 -4.83 -8.08 -1.78
C ASN A 113 -5.37 -7.10 -0.71
N LEU A 114 -5.27 -7.46 0.57
CA LEU A 114 -5.62 -6.62 1.71
C LEU A 114 -4.39 -5.91 2.28
N THR A 115 -4.53 -4.64 2.64
CA THR A 115 -3.55 -3.93 3.46
C THR A 115 -4.26 -3.12 4.55
N LEU A 116 -3.79 -3.27 5.78
CA LEU A 116 -4.32 -2.58 6.95
C LEU A 116 -3.40 -1.40 7.31
N PHE A 117 -3.91 -0.18 7.32
CA PHE A 117 -3.17 0.98 7.82
C PHE A 117 -3.81 1.54 9.08
N THR A 118 -2.98 2.02 10.00
CA THR A 118 -3.49 2.93 11.02
C THR A 118 -3.54 4.35 10.46
N TYR A 119 -4.45 5.19 10.96
CA TYR A 119 -4.47 6.59 10.55
C TYR A 119 -3.12 7.28 10.83
N LYS A 120 -2.43 6.88 11.90
CA LYS A 120 -1.09 7.38 12.27
C LYS A 120 -0.06 7.17 11.14
N ASN A 121 -0.12 6.01 10.46
CA ASN A 121 0.76 5.72 9.32
C ASN A 121 0.50 6.61 8.09
N LEU A 122 -0.67 7.23 8.03
CA LEU A 122 -1.13 8.03 6.89
C LEU A 122 -1.16 9.54 7.18
N MET A 123 -0.81 9.95 8.40
CA MET A 123 -0.76 11.37 8.78
C MET A 123 0.32 12.15 8.02
N PHE A 124 1.41 11.49 7.72
CA PHE A 124 2.50 12.06 6.92
C PHE A 124 2.89 11.10 5.80
N ASN A 125 3.43 11.66 4.74
CA ASN A 125 3.88 10.88 3.60
C ASN A 125 5.31 10.41 3.86
N ILE A 126 5.47 9.12 4.18
CA ILE A 126 6.77 8.55 4.55
C ILE A 126 7.83 8.71 3.46
N VAL A 127 7.44 8.70 2.19
CA VAL A 127 8.37 8.79 1.06
C VAL A 127 8.87 10.21 0.78
N ASP A 128 8.24 11.22 1.40
CA ASP A 128 8.70 12.61 1.32
C ASP A 128 9.76 12.94 2.39
N HIS A 129 10.04 11.99 3.30
CA HIS A 129 11.01 12.20 4.34
C HIS A 129 12.44 12.15 3.77
N GLU A 130 13.28 13.11 4.11
CA GLU A 130 14.64 13.29 3.60
C GLU A 130 15.51 12.03 3.68
N PHE A 131 15.38 11.26 4.76
CA PHE A 131 16.15 10.02 4.97
C PHE A 131 15.58 8.79 4.27
N VAL A 132 14.39 8.89 3.66
CA VAL A 132 13.80 7.78 2.92
C VAL A 132 14.25 7.86 1.46
N PRO A 133 15.09 6.93 1.01
CA PRO A 133 15.58 6.92 -0.36
C PRO A 133 14.47 6.57 -1.35
N HIS A 134 14.72 6.86 -2.62
CA HIS A 134 13.79 6.46 -3.67
C HIS A 134 13.82 4.92 -3.86
N HIS A 135 12.65 4.30 -3.86
CA HIS A 135 12.45 2.87 -4.07
C HIS A 135 11.61 2.65 -5.32
N GLU A 136 12.04 1.75 -6.17
CA GLU A 136 11.28 1.34 -7.36
C GLU A 136 11.41 -0.18 -7.59
N SER A 137 10.35 -0.82 -8.06
CA SER A 137 10.38 -2.24 -8.41
C SER A 137 10.96 -2.43 -9.80
N LEU A 138 11.87 -3.39 -9.95
CA LEU A 138 12.45 -3.74 -11.23
C LEU A 138 11.43 -4.48 -12.11
N THR A 139 11.48 -4.19 -13.39
CA THR A 139 10.77 -4.95 -14.43
C THR A 139 11.37 -6.36 -14.58
N ALA A 140 10.65 -7.26 -15.22
CA ALA A 140 11.14 -8.64 -15.48
C ALA A 140 12.47 -8.64 -16.24
N ALA A 141 12.62 -7.77 -17.23
CA ALA A 141 13.87 -7.64 -18.00
C ALA A 141 15.05 -7.14 -17.14
N GLU A 142 14.80 -6.14 -16.29
CA GLU A 142 15.83 -5.63 -15.38
C GLU A 142 16.22 -6.66 -14.31
N LYS A 143 15.27 -7.45 -13.81
CA LYS A 143 15.53 -8.55 -12.88
C LYS A 143 16.49 -9.60 -13.48
N ILE A 144 16.25 -10.00 -14.74
CA ILE A 144 17.13 -10.95 -15.45
C ILE A 144 18.52 -10.37 -15.64
N LYS A 145 18.59 -9.10 -16.07
CA LYS A 145 19.87 -8.40 -16.24
C LYS A 145 20.65 -8.31 -14.93
N LEU A 146 19.96 -8.03 -13.82
CA LEU A 146 20.59 -7.95 -12.50
C LEU A 146 21.26 -9.27 -12.11
N LEU A 147 20.59 -10.42 -12.32
CA LEU A 147 21.21 -11.74 -12.04
C LEU A 147 22.50 -11.94 -12.82
N SER A 148 22.51 -11.55 -14.09
CA SER A 148 23.70 -11.64 -14.95
C SER A 148 24.81 -10.71 -14.48
N ASP A 149 24.49 -9.41 -14.23
CA ASP A 149 25.47 -8.40 -13.87
C ASP A 149 26.15 -8.72 -12.52
N PHE A 150 25.39 -9.28 -11.56
CA PHE A 150 25.92 -9.67 -10.25
C PHE A 150 26.41 -11.12 -10.17
N MET A 151 26.31 -11.88 -11.26
CA MET A 151 26.67 -13.30 -11.33
C MET A 151 25.99 -14.15 -10.24
N ILE A 152 24.77 -13.82 -9.87
CA ILE A 152 23.96 -14.54 -8.90
C ILE A 152 22.90 -15.40 -9.60
N LYS A 153 22.61 -16.57 -9.01
CA LYS A 153 21.64 -17.51 -9.57
C LYS A 153 20.24 -17.35 -9.00
N ASP A 154 20.12 -16.68 -7.86
CA ASP A 154 18.87 -16.57 -7.10
C ASP A 154 18.78 -15.21 -6.43
N TYR A 155 17.60 -14.60 -6.47
CA TYR A 155 17.30 -13.32 -5.82
C TYR A 155 17.43 -13.38 -4.29
N ASN A 156 17.30 -14.57 -3.67
CA ASN A 156 17.51 -14.76 -2.23
C ASN A 156 18.96 -14.46 -1.78
N LYS A 157 19.89 -14.29 -2.71
CA LYS A 157 21.27 -13.85 -2.43
C LYS A 157 21.39 -12.34 -2.27
N LEU A 158 20.36 -11.60 -2.65
CA LEU A 158 20.28 -10.15 -2.42
C LEU A 158 19.93 -9.87 -0.95
N PRO A 159 20.35 -8.71 -0.42
CA PRO A 159 19.82 -8.23 0.85
C PRO A 159 18.30 -8.21 0.85
N LEU A 160 17.70 -8.62 1.95
CA LEU A 160 16.25 -8.74 2.08
C LEU A 160 15.63 -7.43 2.57
N ILE A 161 14.36 -7.25 2.24
CA ILE A 161 13.47 -6.23 2.82
C ILE A 161 12.14 -6.88 3.17
N SER A 162 11.59 -6.54 4.33
CA SER A 162 10.30 -7.08 4.75
C SER A 162 9.17 -6.53 3.89
N LYS A 163 8.19 -7.37 3.54
CA LYS A 163 6.92 -6.91 2.98
C LYS A 163 6.22 -5.90 3.91
N PHE A 164 6.43 -6.02 5.23
CA PHE A 164 5.86 -5.12 6.23
C PHE A 164 6.65 -3.83 6.43
N ASP A 165 7.77 -3.65 5.72
CA ASP A 165 8.48 -2.37 5.71
C ASP A 165 7.52 -1.25 5.29
N PRO A 166 7.52 -0.08 5.98
CA PRO A 166 6.61 1.01 5.69
C PRO A 166 6.64 1.47 4.23
N VAL A 167 7.80 1.46 3.57
CA VAL A 167 7.93 1.84 2.16
C VAL A 167 7.34 0.76 1.25
N CYS A 168 7.59 -0.53 1.57
CA CYS A 168 6.99 -1.64 0.82
C CYS A 168 5.47 -1.61 0.89
N ARG A 169 4.92 -1.30 2.07
CA ARG A 169 3.48 -1.15 2.26
C ARG A 169 2.94 0.09 1.53
N TYR A 170 3.67 1.19 1.58
CA TYR A 170 3.30 2.42 0.90
C TYR A 170 3.11 2.23 -0.60
N TYR A 171 4.05 1.58 -1.28
CA TYR A 171 4.00 1.29 -2.72
C TYR A 171 3.25 0.00 -3.07
N ASN A 172 2.87 -0.81 -2.08
CA ASN A 172 2.27 -2.13 -2.26
C ASN A 172 3.18 -3.10 -3.04
N PHE A 173 4.49 -3.07 -2.76
CA PHE A 173 5.41 -4.06 -3.32
C PHE A 173 5.04 -5.46 -2.86
N LYS A 174 5.18 -6.43 -3.73
CA LYS A 174 4.79 -7.81 -3.48
C LYS A 174 6.01 -8.67 -3.12
N ILE A 175 5.75 -9.75 -2.37
CA ILE A 175 6.76 -10.79 -2.16
C ILE A 175 7.26 -11.27 -3.53
N GLY A 176 8.58 -11.36 -3.71
CA GLY A 176 9.20 -11.68 -5.00
C GLY A 176 9.60 -10.47 -5.84
N ASP A 177 9.27 -9.25 -5.40
CA ASP A 177 9.79 -8.05 -6.05
C ASP A 177 11.26 -7.83 -5.70
N VAL A 178 12.00 -7.31 -6.68
CA VAL A 178 13.36 -6.80 -6.48
C VAL A 178 13.30 -5.29 -6.57
N LEU A 179 13.74 -4.62 -5.53
CA LEU A 179 13.69 -3.17 -5.42
C LEU A 179 15.06 -2.57 -5.71
N ARG A 180 15.10 -1.53 -6.54
CA ARG A 180 16.23 -0.63 -6.70
C ARG A 180 16.06 0.54 -5.74
N ILE A 181 17.06 0.75 -4.90
CA ILE A 181 17.07 1.80 -3.86
C ILE A 181 18.17 2.78 -4.21
N THR A 182 17.79 4.01 -4.54
CA THR A 182 18.71 5.07 -4.94
C THR A 182 18.86 6.07 -3.81
N ARG A 183 20.09 6.25 -3.33
CA ARG A 183 20.44 7.20 -2.26
C ARG A 183 21.39 8.27 -2.78
N PRO A 184 21.26 9.52 -2.32
CA PRO A 184 22.31 10.51 -2.53
C PRO A 184 23.59 10.06 -1.83
N SER A 185 24.74 10.33 -2.43
CA SER A 185 26.06 10.02 -1.88
C SER A 185 27.02 11.16 -2.17
N ASP A 186 27.75 11.61 -1.16
CA ASP A 186 28.72 12.69 -1.28
C ASP A 186 29.88 12.34 -2.22
N ALA A 187 30.26 11.04 -2.26
CA ALA A 187 31.38 10.59 -3.08
C ALA A 187 31.03 10.42 -4.56
N ASN A 188 29.84 9.84 -4.88
CA ASN A 188 29.48 9.41 -6.25
C ASN A 188 28.17 10.02 -6.75
N LYS A 189 27.64 11.07 -6.13
CA LYS A 189 26.33 11.68 -6.37
C LYS A 189 25.14 10.74 -6.11
N THR A 190 25.26 9.47 -6.46
CA THR A 190 24.19 8.46 -6.23
C THR A 190 24.80 7.10 -5.87
N TYR A 191 24.20 6.45 -4.89
CA TYR A 191 24.49 5.07 -4.52
C TYR A 191 23.26 4.23 -4.78
N VAL A 192 23.41 3.14 -5.54
CA VAL A 192 22.32 2.23 -5.88
C VAL A 192 22.53 0.91 -5.15
N SER A 193 21.50 0.42 -4.49
CA SER A 193 21.45 -0.89 -3.86
C SER A 193 20.18 -1.64 -4.26
N TYR A 194 20.20 -2.96 -4.13
CA TYR A 194 19.09 -3.81 -4.48
C TYR A 194 18.65 -4.61 -3.26
N ARG A 195 17.32 -4.78 -3.11
CA ARG A 195 16.73 -5.62 -2.07
C ARG A 195 15.64 -6.50 -2.62
N TYR A 196 15.55 -7.70 -2.10
CA TYR A 196 14.51 -8.66 -2.45
C TYR A 196 13.41 -8.65 -1.39
N VAL A 197 12.15 -8.51 -1.82
CA VAL A 197 11.00 -8.44 -0.91
C VAL A 197 10.62 -9.85 -0.44
N GLN A 198 10.66 -10.04 0.85
CA GLN A 198 10.26 -11.30 1.50
C GLN A 198 9.36 -11.05 2.70
N LEU A 199 8.66 -12.10 3.13
CA LEU A 199 8.01 -12.13 4.42
C LEU A 199 9.11 -12.38 5.47
N LEU A 200 9.42 -11.35 6.24
CA LEU A 200 10.35 -11.46 7.37
C LEU A 200 9.53 -11.26 8.65
N ASP A 201 9.70 -12.19 9.59
CA ASP A 201 9.10 -12.15 10.93
C ASP A 201 9.64 -10.99 11.77
#